data_40ac878d1f0d82827a74fdabd2047698
#
_entry.id   40ac878d1f0d82827a74fdabd2047698
#
_cell.length_a   1.000
_cell.length_b   1.000
_cell.length_c   1.000
_cell.angle_alpha   90.00
_cell.angle_beta   90.00
_cell.angle_gamma   90.00
#
_symmetry.space_group_name_H-M   'P 1'
#
loop_
_entity.id
_entity.type
_entity.pdbx_description
1 polymer ?
#
loop_
_entity_poly.entity_id
_entity_poly.type
_entity_poly.pdbx_seq_one_letter_code
_entity_poly.pdbx_strand_id
1 'polypeptide(L)'
;MQPGATDVVGADAAFTPLSPEDCAILALESPTIAGHTCKVIELERSSLDVTALRARVAERIHLAPALTTRLGHAPDGSPVWLPDPEFAVDNHVVEHHHDDPVDAAALRRCVARLFEQRLDRDRPLWRIDVVALNSERRALVWRIHHALADGTASVRYGRVLLWDEAPEQRMTPAQARAQHAVDEARRRTHLAGYLRREFIRSHGRSPMRICGSRAPTCAPGSTQS
;
A
#
# COMPACT_ATOMS: atom_id res chain seq x y z
N MET A 1 -21.60 -17.48 8.13
CA MET A 1 -20.92 -16.21 7.87
C MET A 1 -21.52 -15.66 6.59
N GLN A 2 -22.49 -14.74 6.68
CA GLN A 2 -23.17 -14.16 5.53
C GLN A 2 -22.19 -13.21 4.82
N PRO A 3 -22.14 -13.20 3.47
CA PRO A 3 -21.39 -12.19 2.75
C PRO A 3 -22.03 -10.83 3.05
N GLY A 4 -21.20 -9.87 3.43
CA GLY A 4 -21.61 -8.49 3.71
C GLY A 4 -22.41 -7.92 2.54
N ALA A 5 -23.39 -7.08 2.85
CA ALA A 5 -24.21 -6.38 1.87
C ALA A 5 -23.28 -5.69 0.86
N THR A 6 -23.38 -6.11 -0.40
CA THR A 6 -22.64 -5.48 -1.51
C THR A 6 -23.30 -4.11 -1.71
N ASP A 7 -22.63 -3.03 -1.25
CA ASP A 7 -23.07 -1.67 -1.52
C ASP A 7 -22.98 -1.41 -3.04
N VAL A 8 -24.09 -1.65 -3.71
CA VAL A 8 -24.27 -1.26 -5.12
C VAL A 8 -24.72 0.20 -5.13
N VAL A 9 -23.93 1.03 -5.75
CA VAL A 9 -24.17 2.48 -5.82
C VAL A 9 -25.37 2.77 -6.72
N GLY A 10 -26.22 3.70 -6.27
CA GLY A 10 -27.25 4.28 -7.12
C GLY A 10 -26.63 5.00 -8.35
N ALA A 11 -27.34 5.03 -9.46
CA ALA A 11 -26.86 5.51 -10.77
C ALA A 11 -26.30 6.95 -10.79
N ASP A 12 -26.56 7.76 -9.77
CA ASP A 12 -26.15 9.18 -9.69
C ASP A 12 -24.98 9.45 -8.72
N ALA A 13 -24.41 8.43 -8.07
CA ALA A 13 -23.30 8.67 -7.14
C ALA A 13 -21.97 8.78 -7.89
N ALA A 14 -21.20 9.82 -7.56
CA ALA A 14 -19.85 9.99 -8.10
C ALA A 14 -18.94 8.89 -7.57
N PHE A 15 -18.32 8.11 -8.45
CA PHE A 15 -17.32 7.09 -8.11
C PHE A 15 -16.11 7.19 -9.05
N THR A 16 -15.00 6.62 -8.62
CA THR A 16 -13.79 6.50 -9.45
C THR A 16 -13.53 5.02 -9.74
N PRO A 17 -13.49 4.58 -11.00
CA PRO A 17 -13.12 3.21 -11.34
C PRO A 17 -11.74 2.85 -10.79
N LEU A 18 -11.59 1.62 -10.30
CA LEU A 18 -10.27 1.09 -10.00
C LEU A 18 -9.49 0.86 -11.30
N SER A 19 -8.18 1.12 -11.23
CA SER A 19 -7.31 0.72 -12.34
C SER A 19 -7.19 -0.82 -12.40
N PRO A 20 -6.87 -1.41 -13.57
CA PRO A 20 -6.59 -2.84 -13.66
C PRO A 20 -5.46 -3.29 -12.71
N GLU A 21 -4.50 -2.43 -12.44
CA GLU A 21 -3.40 -2.66 -11.52
C GLU A 21 -3.89 -2.74 -10.07
N ASP A 22 -4.75 -1.79 -9.66
CA ASP A 22 -5.34 -1.78 -8.32
C ASP A 22 -6.22 -3.01 -8.10
N CYS A 23 -7.00 -3.42 -9.10
CA CYS A 23 -7.77 -4.66 -9.08
C CYS A 23 -6.86 -5.88 -8.90
N ALA A 24 -5.75 -5.95 -9.63
CA ALA A 24 -4.79 -7.05 -9.50
C ALA A 24 -4.15 -7.08 -8.11
N ILE A 25 -3.81 -5.92 -7.54
CA ILE A 25 -3.28 -5.82 -6.17
C ILE A 25 -4.28 -6.32 -5.14
N LEU A 26 -5.56 -5.93 -5.27
CA LEU A 26 -6.63 -6.40 -4.39
C LEU A 26 -6.89 -7.90 -4.50
N ALA A 27 -6.72 -8.47 -5.71
CA ALA A 27 -6.87 -9.89 -5.96
C ALA A 27 -5.72 -10.74 -5.38
N LEU A 28 -4.55 -10.14 -5.12
CA LEU A 28 -3.41 -10.82 -4.49
C LEU A 28 -3.59 -11.02 -2.98
N GLU A 29 -4.55 -10.32 -2.34
CA GLU A 29 -4.80 -10.52 -0.91
C GLU A 29 -5.22 -11.96 -0.62
N SER A 30 -4.60 -12.52 0.40
CA SER A 30 -4.86 -13.87 0.89
C SER A 30 -4.67 -13.92 2.40
N PRO A 31 -4.97 -14.99 3.10
CA PRO A 31 -4.68 -15.10 4.54
C PRO A 31 -3.24 -14.75 4.93
N THR A 32 -2.30 -14.87 3.99
CA THR A 32 -0.86 -14.60 4.21
C THR A 32 -0.35 -13.33 3.51
N ILE A 33 -1.19 -12.65 2.73
CA ILE A 33 -0.85 -11.42 2.00
C ILE A 33 -1.88 -10.36 2.33
N ALA A 34 -1.47 -9.32 3.06
CA ALA A 34 -2.37 -8.26 3.52
C ALA A 34 -2.53 -7.09 2.52
N GLY A 35 -1.77 -7.05 1.43
CA GLY A 35 -1.89 -6.05 0.36
C GLY A 35 -1.50 -4.61 0.72
N HIS A 36 -1.14 -4.33 1.97
CA HIS A 36 -0.76 -2.99 2.40
C HIS A 36 0.75 -2.80 2.60
N THR A 37 1.19 -1.57 2.58
CA THR A 37 2.54 -1.15 2.96
C THR A 37 2.52 -0.59 4.38
N CYS A 38 3.69 -0.59 5.04
CA CYS A 38 3.85 -0.04 6.37
C CYS A 38 5.06 0.90 6.41
N LYS A 39 4.88 2.05 7.06
CA LYS A 39 5.95 2.99 7.39
C LYS A 39 5.94 3.25 8.89
N VAL A 40 7.11 3.18 9.51
CA VAL A 40 7.28 3.48 10.94
C VAL A 40 8.03 4.79 11.07
N ILE A 41 7.43 5.74 11.79
CA ILE A 41 7.96 7.07 12.03
C ILE A 41 8.12 7.20 13.54
N GLU A 42 9.35 7.21 14.02
CA GLU A 42 9.62 7.45 15.43
C GLU A 42 9.75 8.94 15.68
N LEU A 43 9.04 9.42 16.70
CA LEU A 43 9.04 10.80 17.15
C LEU A 43 9.77 10.88 18.49
N GLU A 44 10.87 11.61 18.50
CA GLU A 44 11.64 11.90 19.71
C GLU A 44 11.14 13.18 20.38
N ARG A 45 11.12 13.19 21.71
CA ARG A 45 10.68 14.34 22.53
C ARG A 45 9.29 14.84 22.12
N SER A 46 8.39 13.91 21.85
CA SER A 46 7.07 14.24 21.37
C SER A 46 6.05 14.19 22.50
N SER A 47 5.46 15.34 22.79
CA SER A 47 4.21 15.44 23.54
C SER A 47 2.98 15.21 22.66
N LEU A 48 3.15 14.46 21.55
CA LEU A 48 2.07 14.22 20.62
C LEU A 48 0.92 13.52 21.33
N ASP A 49 -0.17 14.24 21.48
CA ASP A 49 -1.46 13.70 21.88
C ASP A 49 -2.19 13.17 20.64
N VAL A 50 -2.79 12.00 20.77
CA VAL A 50 -3.58 11.39 19.68
C VAL A 50 -4.73 12.29 19.26
N THR A 51 -5.32 13.04 20.19
CA THR A 51 -6.39 14.00 19.91
C THR A 51 -5.89 15.13 19.02
N ALA A 52 -4.70 15.67 19.32
CA ALA A 52 -4.08 16.69 18.47
C ALA A 52 -3.71 16.14 17.08
N LEU A 53 -3.24 14.90 17.01
CA LEU A 53 -2.97 14.24 15.72
C LEU A 53 -4.26 14.03 14.90
N ARG A 54 -5.33 13.59 15.52
CA ARG A 54 -6.65 13.45 14.87
C ARG A 54 -7.16 14.79 14.36
N ALA A 55 -7.10 15.83 15.18
CA ALA A 55 -7.50 17.17 14.78
C ALA A 55 -6.70 17.67 13.56
N ARG A 56 -5.37 17.45 13.57
CA ARG A 56 -4.50 17.79 12.45
C ARG A 56 -4.84 17.04 11.18
N VAL A 57 -5.06 15.72 11.27
CA VAL A 57 -5.46 14.90 10.12
C VAL A 57 -6.81 15.35 9.59
N ALA A 58 -7.78 15.61 10.46
CA ALA A 58 -9.11 16.10 10.08
C ALA A 58 -9.06 17.44 9.35
N GLU A 59 -8.23 18.38 9.83
CA GLU A 59 -8.03 19.67 9.19
C GLU A 59 -7.47 19.54 7.76
N ARG A 60 -6.61 18.56 7.52
CA ARG A 60 -5.83 18.45 6.28
C ARG A 60 -6.30 17.35 5.33
N ILE A 61 -7.24 16.51 5.73
CA ILE A 61 -7.69 15.35 4.92
C ILE A 61 -8.27 15.79 3.56
N HIS A 62 -8.84 16.98 3.47
CA HIS A 62 -9.33 17.55 2.23
C HIS A 62 -8.23 17.74 1.16
N LEU A 63 -6.95 17.78 1.54
CA LEU A 63 -5.81 17.82 0.63
C LEU A 63 -5.46 16.44 0.03
N ALA A 64 -6.07 15.39 0.57
CA ALA A 64 -5.87 14.00 0.14
C ALA A 64 -7.22 13.27 0.00
N PRO A 65 -8.12 13.70 -0.90
CA PRO A 65 -9.50 13.20 -0.96
C PRO A 65 -9.60 11.69 -1.21
N ALA A 66 -8.61 11.07 -1.85
CA ALA A 66 -8.58 9.62 -2.01
C ALA A 66 -8.55 8.87 -0.67
N LEU A 67 -8.07 9.49 0.40
CA LEU A 67 -8.06 8.89 1.74
C LEU A 67 -9.43 8.89 2.44
N THR A 68 -10.45 9.47 1.83
CA THR A 68 -11.83 9.42 2.30
C THR A 68 -12.72 8.52 1.44
N THR A 69 -12.11 7.72 0.55
CA THR A 69 -12.84 6.78 -0.30
C THR A 69 -12.64 5.35 0.16
N ARG A 70 -13.69 4.55 0.06
CA ARG A 70 -13.70 3.10 0.34
C ARG A 70 -13.96 2.28 -0.91
N LEU A 71 -13.75 0.99 -0.84
CA LEU A 71 -14.11 0.07 -1.91
C LEU A 71 -15.63 -0.06 -2.04
N GLY A 72 -16.09 -0.22 -3.26
CA GLY A 72 -17.48 -0.53 -3.58
C GLY A 72 -17.60 -1.10 -4.98
N HIS A 73 -18.83 -1.20 -5.47
CA HIS A 73 -19.12 -1.72 -6.80
C HIS A 73 -20.02 -0.76 -7.56
N ALA A 74 -19.71 -0.54 -8.83
CA ALA A 74 -20.57 0.15 -9.77
C ALA A 74 -21.81 -0.70 -10.09
N PRO A 75 -22.85 -0.15 -10.73
CA PRO A 75 -24.06 -0.90 -11.10
C PRO A 75 -23.81 -2.13 -11.97
N ASP A 76 -22.72 -2.13 -12.75
CA ASP A 76 -22.28 -3.25 -13.58
C ASP A 76 -21.45 -4.31 -12.80
N GLY A 77 -21.26 -4.11 -11.49
CA GLY A 77 -20.48 -4.98 -10.62
C GLY A 77 -18.96 -4.73 -10.67
N SER A 78 -18.48 -3.77 -11.45
CA SER A 78 -17.06 -3.44 -11.46
C SER A 78 -16.61 -2.77 -10.15
N PRO A 79 -15.39 -3.05 -9.65
CA PRO A 79 -14.91 -2.43 -8.41
C PRO A 79 -14.57 -0.96 -8.63
N VAL A 80 -14.96 -0.13 -7.65
CA VAL A 80 -14.81 1.33 -7.69
C VAL A 80 -14.38 1.88 -6.33
N TRP A 81 -13.80 3.08 -6.35
CA TRP A 81 -13.63 3.91 -5.16
C TRP A 81 -14.86 4.80 -4.97
N LEU A 82 -15.46 4.73 -3.80
CA LEU A 82 -16.63 5.51 -3.39
C LEU A 82 -16.26 6.47 -2.26
N PRO A 83 -16.80 7.70 -2.24
CA PRO A 83 -16.77 8.50 -1.03
C PRO A 83 -17.37 7.69 0.14
N ASP A 84 -16.69 7.69 1.28
CA ASP A 84 -17.20 7.06 2.49
C ASP A 84 -18.04 8.09 3.28
N PRO A 85 -19.37 7.96 3.34
CA PRO A 85 -20.23 8.91 4.07
C PRO A 85 -20.05 8.81 5.58
N GLU A 86 -19.50 7.70 6.09
CA GLU A 86 -19.23 7.48 7.52
C GLU A 86 -17.75 7.68 7.87
N PHE A 87 -16.99 8.35 6.97
CA PHE A 87 -15.59 8.61 7.23
C PHE A 87 -15.40 9.38 8.53
N ALA A 88 -14.65 8.80 9.44
CA ALA A 88 -14.26 9.45 10.69
C ALA A 88 -12.78 9.20 10.98
N VAL A 89 -12.00 10.26 11.22
CA VAL A 89 -10.56 10.17 11.47
C VAL A 89 -10.24 9.26 12.66
N ASP A 90 -11.13 9.19 13.66
CA ASP A 90 -10.96 8.34 14.84
C ASP A 90 -10.86 6.84 14.50
N ASN A 91 -11.46 6.42 13.40
CA ASN A 91 -11.35 5.04 12.90
C ASN A 91 -9.99 4.76 12.24
N HIS A 92 -9.30 5.82 11.84
CA HIS A 92 -8.05 5.75 11.07
C HIS A 92 -6.81 6.15 11.88
N VAL A 93 -6.97 6.92 12.94
CA VAL A 93 -5.86 7.31 13.84
C VAL A 93 -6.15 6.71 15.22
N VAL A 94 -5.47 5.62 15.55
CA VAL A 94 -5.78 4.80 16.74
C VAL A 94 -4.57 4.70 17.64
N GLU A 95 -4.77 4.93 18.93
CA GLU A 95 -3.72 4.80 19.93
C GLU A 95 -3.65 3.39 20.50
N HIS A 96 -2.43 2.89 20.67
CA HIS A 96 -2.14 1.64 21.36
C HIS A 96 -1.43 1.93 22.67
N HIS A 97 -2.07 1.58 23.78
CA HIS A 97 -1.52 1.69 25.11
C HIS A 97 -0.75 0.41 25.47
N HIS A 98 0.35 0.60 26.19
CA HIS A 98 1.17 -0.45 26.76
C HIS A 98 1.45 -0.09 28.22
N ASP A 99 1.35 -1.06 29.12
CA ASP A 99 1.61 -0.85 30.56
C ASP A 99 3.09 -0.59 30.84
N ASP A 100 3.98 -1.20 30.04
CA ASP A 100 5.41 -1.04 30.17
C ASP A 100 6.01 -0.21 29.01
N PRO A 101 7.17 0.46 29.24
CA PRO A 101 7.90 1.12 28.18
C PRO A 101 8.24 0.16 27.02
N VAL A 102 7.97 0.62 25.80
CA VAL A 102 8.16 -0.18 24.59
C VAL A 102 9.59 0.03 24.07
N ASP A 103 10.44 -0.98 24.24
CA ASP A 103 11.76 -0.99 23.63
C ASP A 103 11.71 -1.27 22.11
N ALA A 104 12.87 -1.16 21.44
CA ALA A 104 12.94 -1.38 19.99
C ALA A 104 12.54 -2.81 19.57
N ALA A 105 12.71 -3.83 20.43
CA ALA A 105 12.29 -5.19 20.13
C ALA A 105 10.78 -5.34 20.29
N ALA A 106 10.20 -4.74 21.33
CA ALA A 106 8.76 -4.69 21.55
C ALA A 106 8.06 -3.92 20.44
N LEU A 107 8.62 -2.77 20.00
CA LEU A 107 8.11 -2.02 18.87
C LEU A 107 8.07 -2.86 17.58
N ARG A 108 9.18 -3.57 17.26
CA ARG A 108 9.19 -4.46 16.08
C ARG A 108 8.13 -5.55 16.16
N ARG A 109 7.91 -6.15 17.33
CA ARG A 109 6.84 -7.15 17.52
C ARG A 109 5.45 -6.53 17.37
N CYS A 110 5.25 -5.32 17.88
CA CYS A 110 4.01 -4.58 17.72
C CYS A 110 3.74 -4.28 16.24
N VAL A 111 4.71 -3.73 15.53
CA VAL A 111 4.62 -3.45 14.09
C VAL A 111 4.33 -4.71 13.29
N ALA A 112 4.99 -5.84 13.60
CA ALA A 112 4.73 -7.11 12.93
C ALA A 112 3.27 -7.56 13.10
N ARG A 113 2.74 -7.52 14.33
CA ARG A 113 1.33 -7.86 14.59
C ARG A 113 0.35 -6.92 13.87
N LEU A 114 0.65 -5.62 13.85
CA LEU A 114 -0.18 -4.65 13.13
C LEU A 114 -0.11 -4.90 11.62
N PHE A 115 1.06 -5.27 11.11
CA PHE A 115 1.24 -5.56 9.68
C PHE A 115 0.53 -6.84 9.22
N GLU A 116 0.35 -7.82 10.11
CA GLU A 116 -0.44 -9.04 9.83
C GLU A 116 -1.95 -8.78 9.76
N GLN A 117 -2.43 -7.70 10.42
CA GLN A 117 -3.84 -7.34 10.43
C GLN A 117 -4.21 -6.64 9.12
N ARG A 118 -5.16 -7.20 8.39
CA ARG A 118 -5.70 -6.56 7.19
C ARG A 118 -6.41 -5.26 7.53
N LEU A 119 -6.38 -4.34 6.59
CA LEU A 119 -7.22 -3.15 6.64
C LEU A 119 -8.67 -3.54 6.35
N ASP A 120 -9.59 -2.87 7.04
CA ASP A 120 -11.03 -3.06 6.87
C ASP A 120 -11.45 -2.56 5.49
N ARG A 121 -12.06 -3.43 4.68
CA ARG A 121 -12.47 -3.10 3.30
C ARG A 121 -13.76 -2.27 3.25
N ASP A 122 -14.52 -2.23 4.33
CA ASP A 122 -15.72 -1.41 4.44
C ASP A 122 -15.40 0.06 4.77
N ARG A 123 -14.11 0.39 4.90
CA ARG A 123 -13.58 1.71 5.21
C ARG A 123 -12.46 2.10 4.24
N PRO A 124 -12.04 3.38 4.21
CA PRO A 124 -10.83 3.79 3.49
C PRO A 124 -9.61 2.97 3.92
N LEU A 125 -8.87 2.46 2.95
CA LEU A 125 -7.85 1.44 3.14
C LEU A 125 -6.53 2.01 3.66
N TRP A 126 -6.57 2.72 4.78
CA TRP A 126 -5.38 3.23 5.48
C TRP A 126 -5.61 3.33 6.99
N ARG A 127 -4.51 3.38 7.76
CA ARG A 127 -4.55 3.56 9.20
C ARG A 127 -3.22 4.08 9.73
N ILE A 128 -3.28 4.92 10.75
CA ILE A 128 -2.14 5.34 11.57
C ILE A 128 -2.35 4.77 12.96
N ASP A 129 -1.50 3.85 13.35
CA ASP A 129 -1.47 3.30 14.69
C ASP A 129 -0.41 4.06 15.49
N VAL A 130 -0.80 4.71 16.57
CA VAL A 130 0.08 5.49 17.47
C VAL A 130 0.50 4.60 18.61
N VAL A 131 1.79 4.30 18.70
CA VAL A 131 2.36 3.45 19.76
C VAL A 131 3.17 4.32 20.72
N ALA A 132 2.75 4.35 21.98
CA ALA A 132 3.49 5.00 23.05
C ALA A 132 4.74 4.16 23.39
N LEU A 133 5.95 4.71 23.15
CA LEU A 133 7.21 4.01 23.48
C LEU A 133 7.59 4.27 24.95
N ASN A 134 7.43 5.51 25.39
CA ASN A 134 7.57 5.96 26.78
C ASN A 134 6.86 7.32 26.96
N SER A 135 7.12 8.02 28.05
CA SER A 135 6.51 9.34 28.31
C SER A 135 6.83 10.41 27.26
N GLU A 136 7.97 10.29 26.56
CA GLU A 136 8.48 11.33 25.65
C GLU A 136 8.59 10.88 24.19
N ARG A 137 8.41 9.59 23.91
CA ARG A 137 8.60 9.02 22.57
C ARG A 137 7.34 8.32 22.09
N ARG A 138 7.03 8.51 20.82
CA ARG A 138 5.91 7.87 20.11
C ARG A 138 6.41 7.26 18.80
N ALA A 139 5.77 6.20 18.34
CA ALA A 139 5.92 5.72 16.98
C ALA A 139 4.57 5.79 16.25
N LEU A 140 4.57 6.32 15.05
CA LEU A 140 3.45 6.27 14.14
C LEU A 140 3.68 5.12 13.18
N VAL A 141 2.78 4.14 13.18
CA VAL A 141 2.80 3.01 12.26
C VAL A 141 1.75 3.28 11.19
N TRP A 142 2.17 3.83 10.05
CA TRP A 142 1.26 4.13 8.95
C TRP A 142 1.16 2.93 8.02
N ARG A 143 -0.03 2.38 7.94
CA ARG A 143 -0.41 1.32 6.99
C ARG A 143 -1.33 1.90 5.95
N ILE A 144 -1.07 1.59 4.68
CA ILE A 144 -1.90 2.00 3.56
C ILE A 144 -1.89 0.89 2.51
N HIS A 145 -3.06 0.56 1.98
CA HIS A 145 -3.20 -0.48 0.97
C HIS A 145 -2.54 -0.04 -0.34
N HIS A 146 -1.86 -0.96 -0.99
CA HIS A 146 -1.10 -0.64 -2.20
C HIS A 146 -2.00 -0.26 -3.39
N ALA A 147 -3.25 -0.75 -3.42
CA ALA A 147 -4.25 -0.32 -4.39
C ALA A 147 -4.69 1.12 -4.19
N LEU A 148 -4.73 1.64 -2.94
CA LEU A 148 -5.09 3.02 -2.66
C LEU A 148 -3.92 3.98 -2.91
N ALA A 149 -2.69 3.54 -2.61
CA ALA A 149 -1.50 4.35 -2.79
C ALA A 149 -0.24 3.50 -2.97
N ASP A 150 0.52 3.78 -4.00
CA ASP A 150 1.87 3.27 -4.15
C ASP A 150 2.85 3.90 -3.15
N GLY A 151 4.12 3.50 -3.23
CA GLY A 151 5.16 4.02 -2.35
C GLY A 151 5.30 5.54 -2.38
N THR A 152 5.22 6.15 -3.57
CA THR A 152 5.34 7.60 -3.78
C THR A 152 4.10 8.34 -3.29
N ALA A 153 2.91 7.87 -3.66
CA ALA A 153 1.65 8.46 -3.23
C ALA A 153 1.50 8.40 -1.71
N SER A 154 1.90 7.28 -1.08
CA SER A 154 1.79 7.14 0.37
C SER A 154 2.73 8.09 1.12
N VAL A 155 3.95 8.36 0.61
CA VAL A 155 4.84 9.39 1.19
C VAL A 155 4.24 10.79 1.01
N ARG A 156 3.68 11.09 -0.17
CA ARG A 156 3.01 12.36 -0.44
C ARG A 156 1.83 12.58 0.51
N TYR A 157 0.98 11.58 0.72
CA TYR A 157 -0.12 11.69 1.68
C TYR A 157 0.40 11.90 3.11
N GLY A 158 1.47 11.20 3.50
CA GLY A 158 2.13 11.43 4.78
C GLY A 158 2.58 12.85 4.97
N ARG A 159 3.29 13.40 3.99
CA ARG A 159 3.76 14.80 4.04
C ARG A 159 2.58 15.78 4.18
N VAL A 160 1.55 15.60 3.37
CA VAL A 160 0.36 16.45 3.39
C VAL A 160 -0.36 16.42 4.74
N LEU A 161 -0.54 15.24 5.33
CA LEU A 161 -1.31 15.09 6.57
C LEU A 161 -0.49 15.42 7.83
N LEU A 162 0.79 15.04 7.86
CA LEU A 162 1.57 15.03 9.10
C LEU A 162 2.58 16.18 9.21
N TRP A 163 3.07 16.73 8.09
CA TRP A 163 4.07 17.80 8.10
C TRP A 163 3.52 19.13 7.62
N ASP A 164 4.15 20.23 8.03
CA ASP A 164 3.77 21.59 7.65
C ASP A 164 4.31 22.00 6.27
N GLU A 165 4.95 21.09 5.57
CA GLU A 165 5.41 21.37 4.22
C GLU A 165 4.21 21.69 3.33
N ALA A 166 4.22 22.88 2.75
CA ALA A 166 3.27 23.24 1.70
C ALA A 166 3.32 22.17 0.61
N PRO A 167 2.15 21.73 0.06
CA PRO A 167 2.17 20.84 -1.08
C PRO A 167 3.08 21.46 -2.14
N GLU A 168 4.14 20.76 -2.51
CA GLU A 168 5.02 21.17 -3.60
C GLU A 168 4.16 21.66 -4.75
N GLN A 169 4.54 22.80 -5.30
CA GLN A 169 3.83 23.50 -6.38
C GLN A 169 3.17 22.51 -7.32
N ARG A 170 1.89 22.70 -7.58
CA ARG A 170 1.11 21.86 -8.49
C ARG A 170 1.95 21.55 -9.71
N MET A 171 2.39 20.30 -9.83
CA MET A 171 3.10 19.87 -11.02
C MET A 171 2.24 20.25 -12.24
N THR A 172 2.87 20.85 -13.22
CA THR A 172 2.18 21.10 -14.49
C THR A 172 1.68 19.76 -15.05
N PRO A 173 0.62 19.74 -15.87
CA PRO A 173 0.14 18.49 -16.47
C PRO A 173 1.21 17.71 -17.23
N ALA A 174 2.25 18.39 -17.72
CA ALA A 174 3.40 17.77 -18.37
C ALA A 174 4.33 17.09 -17.35
N GLN A 175 4.62 17.75 -16.23
CA GLN A 175 5.40 17.17 -15.14
C GLN A 175 4.69 16.00 -14.47
N ALA A 176 3.36 16.10 -14.29
CA ALA A 176 2.55 14.99 -13.76
C ALA A 176 2.59 13.77 -14.68
N ARG A 177 2.51 13.96 -16.00
CA ARG A 177 2.63 12.87 -16.99
C ARG A 177 4.03 12.26 -17.00
N ALA A 178 5.07 13.09 -16.96
CA ALA A 178 6.46 12.63 -16.91
C ALA A 178 6.74 11.85 -15.61
N GLN A 179 6.24 12.34 -14.46
CA GLN A 179 6.37 11.66 -13.18
C GLN A 179 5.61 10.33 -13.18
N HIS A 180 4.37 10.30 -13.71
CA HIS A 180 3.59 9.08 -13.84
C HIS A 180 4.30 8.02 -14.72
N ALA A 181 4.92 8.44 -15.83
CA ALA A 181 5.70 7.54 -16.69
C ALA A 181 6.94 6.96 -15.98
N VAL A 182 7.63 7.78 -15.18
CA VAL A 182 8.78 7.34 -14.36
C VAL A 182 8.32 6.37 -13.27
N ASP A 183 7.21 6.66 -12.62
CA ASP A 183 6.65 5.83 -11.55
C ASP A 183 6.14 4.51 -12.11
N GLU A 184 5.51 4.52 -13.27
CA GLU A 184 5.08 3.31 -13.98
C GLU A 184 6.28 2.44 -14.39
N ALA A 185 7.35 3.03 -14.90
CA ALA A 185 8.58 2.31 -15.22
C ALA A 185 9.24 1.70 -13.97
N ARG A 186 9.26 2.44 -12.85
CA ARG A 186 9.72 1.93 -11.54
C ARG A 186 8.85 0.80 -11.02
N ARG A 187 7.53 0.90 -11.13
CA ARG A 187 6.58 -0.16 -10.73
C ARG A 187 6.86 -1.45 -11.47
N ARG A 188 6.99 -1.40 -12.80
CA ARG A 188 7.32 -2.58 -13.62
C ARG A 188 8.62 -3.25 -13.20
N THR A 189 9.65 -2.45 -12.87
CA THR A 189 10.94 -2.98 -12.42
C THR A 189 10.87 -3.55 -11.00
N HIS A 190 10.09 -2.93 -10.11
CA HIS A 190 9.93 -3.37 -8.72
C HIS A 190 9.09 -4.64 -8.62
N LEU A 191 8.00 -4.73 -9.37
CA LEU A 191 7.14 -5.92 -9.45
C LEU A 191 7.91 -7.11 -10.04
N ALA A 192 8.66 -6.90 -11.13
CA ALA A 192 9.51 -7.93 -11.71
C ALA A 192 10.61 -8.41 -10.74
N GLY A 193 11.18 -7.49 -9.96
CA GLY A 193 12.16 -7.80 -8.92
C GLY A 193 11.57 -8.52 -7.71
N TYR A 194 10.33 -8.20 -7.34
CA TYR A 194 9.60 -8.87 -6.25
C TYR A 194 9.21 -10.30 -6.67
N LEU A 195 8.58 -10.48 -7.81
CA LEU A 195 8.20 -11.78 -8.34
C LEU A 195 9.41 -12.70 -8.54
N ARG A 196 10.56 -12.16 -8.99
CA ARG A 196 11.80 -12.92 -9.12
C ARG A 196 12.35 -13.37 -7.77
N ARG A 197 12.26 -12.56 -6.72
CA ARG A 197 12.71 -12.92 -5.36
C ARG A 197 11.81 -13.96 -4.72
N GLU A 198 10.50 -13.84 -4.86
CA GLU A 198 9.55 -14.82 -4.32
C GLU A 198 9.64 -16.15 -5.07
N PHE A 199 9.81 -16.12 -6.39
CA PHE A 199 10.04 -17.35 -7.17
C PHE A 199 11.30 -18.09 -6.73
N ILE A 200 12.41 -17.38 -6.47
CA ILE A 200 13.66 -17.97 -5.96
C ILE A 200 13.48 -18.51 -4.54
N ARG A 201 12.69 -17.85 -3.70
CA ARG A 201 12.43 -18.26 -2.31
C ARG A 201 11.51 -19.49 -2.24
N SER A 202 10.50 -19.58 -3.09
CA SER A 202 9.50 -20.66 -3.08
C SER A 202 9.96 -21.95 -3.78
N HIS A 203 10.92 -21.86 -4.70
CA HIS A 203 11.34 -23.00 -5.53
C HIS A 203 12.78 -23.47 -5.30
N GLY A 204 13.49 -22.93 -4.29
CA GLY A 204 14.88 -23.32 -3.97
C GLY A 204 15.85 -23.01 -5.13
N ARG A 205 17.12 -22.78 -4.81
CA ARG A 205 18.19 -22.63 -5.81
C ARG A 205 18.46 -23.96 -6.50
N SER A 206 17.68 -24.32 -7.50
CA SER A 206 18.14 -25.31 -8.47
C SER A 206 18.98 -24.56 -9.52
N PRO A 207 20.26 -24.95 -9.72
CA PRO A 207 21.03 -24.37 -10.80
C PRO A 207 20.40 -24.80 -12.12
N MET A 208 19.81 -23.85 -12.83
CA MET A 208 19.37 -24.04 -14.20
C MET A 208 20.62 -24.33 -15.03
N ARG A 209 20.91 -25.59 -15.32
CA ARG A 209 21.90 -25.94 -16.32
C ARG A 209 21.37 -25.43 -17.66
N ILE A 210 21.97 -24.39 -18.17
CA ILE A 210 21.79 -23.99 -19.55
C ILE A 210 22.40 -25.11 -20.39
N CYS A 211 21.52 -25.99 -20.91
CA CYS A 211 21.92 -26.96 -21.90
C CYS A 211 22.22 -26.17 -23.17
N GLY A 212 23.52 -25.99 -23.45
CA GLY A 212 24.00 -25.39 -24.69
C GLY A 212 23.57 -26.33 -25.84
N SER A 213 22.69 -25.85 -26.67
CA SER A 213 22.35 -26.47 -27.95
C SER A 213 23.59 -26.43 -28.87
N ARG A 214 24.37 -27.48 -28.87
CA ARG A 214 25.29 -27.75 -29.98
C ARG A 214 24.43 -28.16 -31.19
N ALA A 215 24.45 -27.32 -32.23
CA ALA A 215 23.95 -27.67 -33.52
C ALA A 215 24.70 -28.90 -34.07
N PRO A 216 24.04 -29.85 -34.69
CA PRO A 216 24.73 -30.97 -35.35
C PRO A 216 25.40 -30.44 -36.63
N THR A 217 26.72 -30.51 -36.67
CA THR A 217 27.50 -30.35 -37.90
C THR A 217 27.23 -31.53 -38.84
N CYS A 218 26.59 -31.26 -39.96
CA CYS A 218 26.55 -32.21 -41.10
C CYS A 218 27.95 -32.39 -41.64
N ALA A 219 28.46 -33.63 -41.57
CA ALA A 219 29.66 -34.02 -42.31
C ALA A 219 29.25 -34.39 -43.76
N PRO A 220 30.06 -34.04 -44.77
CA PRO A 220 29.78 -34.39 -46.16
C PRO A 220 30.12 -35.85 -46.40
N GLY A 221 29.20 -36.53 -47.08
CA GLY A 221 29.38 -37.92 -47.50
C GLY A 221 30.50 -38.07 -48.51
N SER A 222 31.33 -39.05 -48.26
CA SER A 222 32.31 -39.58 -49.23
C SER A 222 31.64 -40.63 -50.06
N THR A 223 31.56 -40.36 -51.36
CA THR A 223 31.31 -41.38 -52.43
C THR A 223 32.50 -42.28 -52.55
N GLN A 224 32.32 -43.61 -52.52
CA GLN A 224 33.20 -44.59 -53.18
C GLN A 224 32.37 -45.72 -53.75
N SER A 225 32.58 -45.85 -55.06
CA SER A 225 32.50 -47.04 -55.98
C SER A 225 31.45 -48.08 -55.79
#